data_bd5c0a146ee8cb69e5e6826a87fb0537
#
_entry.id   bd5c0a146ee8cb69e5e6826a87fb0537
#
_cell.length_a   1.000
_cell.length_b   1.000
_cell.length_c   1.000
_cell.angle_alpha   90.00
_cell.angle_beta   90.00
_cell.angle_gamma   90.00
#
_symmetry.space_group_name_H-M   'P 1'
#
loop_
_entity.id
_entity.type
_entity.pdbx_description
1 polymer ?
#
loop_
_entity_poly.entity_id
_entity_poly.type
_entity_poly.pdbx_seq_one_letter_code
_entity_poly.pdbx_strand_id
1 'polypeptide(L)'
;YIPDLYERGVRNFVVTSEDFKGLTMDSEQLKVTMAQECNFLIVPNTLKALQKLSEQHRGSFQIPVIGITGSNGKTIVKEWLHQLLSPDRVIVRSPRSYNSQIGVPLSVWQMNEESELGIFEAGISEMGEMRPLQNMIKPTIGILTNIGGAHQENFFSLQEKCMEKLSLFKDCDVVIYNGDNEMISNCVGKSMLTAREIAWSMKDIERPLYISRVEKREDHTVISYRYLEMDNTFCIPFIDDASIENSLNCLAACLYLMVPADQITERMA
;
A
#
# COMPACT_ATOMS: atom_id res chain seq x y z
N TYR A 1 21.95 5.77 20.88
CA TYR A 1 20.60 5.13 20.83
C TYR A 1 20.49 3.87 21.72
N ILE A 2 21.45 2.94 21.68
CA ILE A 2 21.35 1.67 22.44
C ILE A 2 21.34 1.92 23.96
N PRO A 3 22.23 2.76 24.53
CA PRO A 3 22.15 3.11 25.95
C PRO A 3 20.81 3.73 26.35
N ASP A 4 20.31 4.69 25.58
CA ASP A 4 19.03 5.35 25.86
C ASP A 4 17.86 4.36 25.84
N LEU A 5 17.88 3.39 24.90
CA LEU A 5 16.87 2.33 24.83
C LEU A 5 16.97 1.37 26.01
N TYR A 6 18.19 1.05 26.45
CA TYR A 6 18.44 0.24 27.63
C TYR A 6 17.85 0.89 28.90
N GLU A 7 18.09 2.19 29.10
CA GLU A 7 17.50 2.96 30.20
C GLU A 7 15.97 2.96 30.16
N ARG A 8 15.38 2.91 28.97
CA ARG A 8 13.93 2.79 28.76
C ARG A 8 13.39 1.36 28.89
N GLY A 9 14.22 0.40 29.31
CA GLY A 9 13.84 -0.96 29.58
C GLY A 9 13.97 -1.95 28.42
N VAL A 10 14.49 -1.53 27.26
CA VAL A 10 14.75 -2.45 26.13
C VAL A 10 15.92 -3.38 26.49
N ARG A 11 15.77 -4.67 26.25
CA ARG A 11 16.75 -5.72 26.57
C ARG A 11 17.13 -6.61 25.39
N ASN A 12 16.45 -6.47 24.25
CA ASN A 12 16.74 -7.26 23.05
C ASN A 12 17.08 -6.33 21.91
N PHE A 13 18.24 -6.52 21.30
CA PHE A 13 18.76 -5.67 20.23
C PHE A 13 19.16 -6.50 19.02
N VAL A 14 18.83 -5.99 17.83
CA VAL A 14 19.31 -6.50 16.55
C VAL A 14 20.32 -5.49 16.00
N VAL A 15 21.56 -5.90 15.83
CA VAL A 15 22.67 -5.00 15.49
C VAL A 15 23.59 -5.61 14.43
N THR A 16 24.38 -4.80 13.75
CA THR A 16 25.49 -5.29 12.96
C THR A 16 26.73 -5.57 13.84
N SER A 17 27.70 -6.32 13.33
CA SER A 17 28.97 -6.53 14.04
C SER A 17 29.73 -5.23 14.25
N GLU A 18 29.61 -4.26 13.33
CA GLU A 18 30.25 -2.95 13.43
C GLU A 18 29.60 -2.11 14.52
N ASP A 19 28.26 -2.04 14.52
CA ASP A 19 27.50 -1.31 15.55
C ASP A 19 27.75 -1.89 16.94
N PHE A 20 27.82 -3.23 17.06
CA PHE A 20 28.10 -3.90 18.32
C PHE A 20 29.50 -3.58 18.84
N LYS A 21 30.52 -3.64 17.97
CA LYS A 21 31.93 -3.28 18.35
C LYS A 21 32.08 -1.79 18.63
N GLY A 22 31.32 -0.96 17.89
CA GLY A 22 31.35 0.51 18.03
C GLY A 22 30.50 1.04 19.18
N LEU A 23 29.89 0.18 20.02
CA LEU A 23 29.16 0.61 21.21
C LEU A 23 30.12 1.33 22.16
N THR A 24 30.21 2.66 22.00
CA THR A 24 30.87 3.55 22.96
C THR A 24 29.89 3.83 24.08
N MET A 25 30.27 3.50 25.28
CA MET A 25 29.51 3.77 26.50
C MET A 25 30.37 4.64 27.44
N ASP A 26 29.71 5.53 28.15
CA ASP A 26 30.35 6.48 29.06
C ASP A 26 31.00 5.80 30.29
N SER A 27 30.69 4.51 30.52
CA SER A 27 31.34 3.70 31.56
C SER A 27 31.52 2.23 31.15
N GLU A 28 32.67 1.66 31.48
CA GLU A 28 32.93 0.22 31.34
C GLU A 28 31.94 -0.63 32.14
N GLN A 29 31.43 -0.08 33.26
CA GLN A 29 30.46 -0.76 34.11
C GLN A 29 29.12 -0.96 33.42
N LEU A 30 28.65 0.03 32.62
CA LEU A 30 27.40 -0.10 31.83
C LEU A 30 27.54 -1.15 30.73
N LYS A 31 28.71 -1.26 30.09
CA LYS A 31 29.01 -2.31 29.10
C LYS A 31 28.87 -3.71 29.70
N VAL A 32 29.47 -3.92 30.87
CA VAL A 32 29.42 -5.22 31.57
C VAL A 32 27.98 -5.56 31.96
N THR A 33 27.25 -4.59 32.52
CA THR A 33 25.86 -4.79 32.93
C THR A 33 24.97 -5.11 31.72
N MET A 34 25.09 -4.34 30.65
CA MET A 34 24.30 -4.61 29.41
C MET A 34 24.65 -5.95 28.78
N ALA A 35 25.91 -6.37 28.83
CA ALA A 35 26.32 -7.70 28.32
C ALA A 35 25.69 -8.86 29.12
N GLN A 36 25.38 -8.64 30.39
CA GLN A 36 24.71 -9.62 31.27
C GLN A 36 23.20 -9.59 31.16
N GLU A 37 22.60 -8.42 30.97
CA GLU A 37 21.17 -8.20 31.02
C GLU A 37 20.49 -8.15 29.64
N CYS A 38 21.23 -7.98 28.55
CA CYS A 38 20.69 -7.80 27.20
C CYS A 38 21.05 -8.95 26.27
N ASN A 39 20.15 -9.22 25.35
CA ASN A 39 20.40 -10.12 24.22
C ASN A 39 20.72 -9.29 22.98
N PHE A 40 21.81 -9.65 22.31
CA PHE A 40 22.24 -9.06 21.04
C PHE A 40 22.20 -10.09 19.93
N LEU A 41 21.31 -9.88 18.95
CA LEU A 41 21.30 -10.64 17.72
C LEU A 41 22.16 -9.93 16.67
N ILE A 42 23.33 -10.51 16.36
CA ILE A 42 24.25 -9.96 15.36
C ILE A 42 23.81 -10.41 13.98
N VAL A 43 23.54 -9.43 13.10
CA VAL A 43 23.11 -9.66 11.72
C VAL A 43 23.98 -8.90 10.73
N PRO A 44 24.11 -9.38 9.47
CA PRO A 44 24.86 -8.67 8.44
C PRO A 44 24.25 -7.32 8.05
N ASN A 45 22.92 -7.17 8.16
CA ASN A 45 22.19 -5.95 7.79
C ASN A 45 20.87 -5.89 8.58
N THR A 46 20.73 -4.85 9.39
CA THR A 46 19.56 -4.66 10.28
C THR A 46 18.28 -4.37 9.51
N LEU A 47 18.35 -3.64 8.38
CA LEU A 47 17.18 -3.39 7.53
C LEU A 47 16.64 -4.69 6.94
N LYS A 48 17.50 -5.53 6.38
CA LYS A 48 17.11 -6.85 5.85
C LYS A 48 16.56 -7.76 6.94
N ALA A 49 17.10 -7.68 8.15
CA ALA A 49 16.57 -8.43 9.30
C ALA A 49 15.15 -7.97 9.66
N LEU A 50 14.89 -6.66 9.73
CA LEU A 50 13.56 -6.09 9.96
C LEU A 50 12.57 -6.52 8.86
N GLN A 51 12.96 -6.42 7.60
CA GLN A 51 12.15 -6.85 6.46
C GLN A 51 11.80 -8.34 6.53
N LYS A 52 12.78 -9.19 6.87
CA LYS A 52 12.57 -10.64 7.00
C LYS A 52 11.65 -11.00 8.15
N LEU A 53 11.78 -10.34 9.30
CA LEU A 53 10.86 -10.48 10.42
C LEU A 53 9.43 -10.09 10.03
N SER A 54 9.27 -8.96 9.33
CA SER A 54 7.98 -8.50 8.84
C SER A 54 7.36 -9.45 7.81
N GLU A 55 8.16 -9.98 6.88
CA GLU A 55 7.73 -10.99 5.91
C GLU A 55 7.21 -12.27 6.60
N GLN A 56 7.91 -12.72 7.63
CA GLN A 56 7.52 -13.89 8.43
C GLN A 56 6.23 -13.61 9.21
N HIS A 57 6.15 -12.44 9.85
CA HIS A 57 4.95 -12.01 10.59
C HIS A 57 3.74 -11.92 9.65
N ARG A 58 3.87 -11.28 8.48
CA ARG A 58 2.81 -11.24 7.46
C ARG A 58 2.33 -12.64 7.04
N GLY A 59 3.25 -13.59 6.95
CA GLY A 59 2.95 -14.98 6.59
C GLY A 59 2.04 -15.71 7.57
N SER A 60 1.87 -15.22 8.79
CA SER A 60 0.99 -15.81 9.81
C SER A 60 -0.49 -15.46 9.61
N PHE A 61 -0.81 -14.52 8.69
CA PHE A 61 -2.18 -14.02 8.49
C PHE A 61 -2.69 -14.38 7.10
N GLN A 62 -3.87 -14.98 7.03
CA GLN A 62 -4.57 -15.37 5.79
C GLN A 62 -5.73 -14.42 5.48
N ILE A 63 -5.55 -13.14 5.70
CA ILE A 63 -6.55 -12.10 5.42
C ILE A 63 -6.30 -11.42 4.07
N PRO A 64 -7.34 -10.86 3.42
CA PRO A 64 -7.16 -10.00 2.26
C PRO A 64 -6.25 -8.81 2.58
N VAL A 65 -5.41 -8.44 1.64
CA VAL A 65 -4.52 -7.28 1.77
C VAL A 65 -4.57 -6.45 0.50
N ILE A 66 -4.89 -5.18 0.65
CA ILE A 66 -4.82 -4.17 -0.41
C ILE A 66 -3.43 -3.57 -0.41
N GLY A 67 -2.70 -3.73 -1.51
CA GLY A 67 -1.44 -3.05 -1.77
C GLY A 67 -1.65 -1.88 -2.72
N ILE A 68 -1.28 -0.69 -2.30
CA ILE A 68 -1.48 0.54 -3.07
C ILE A 68 -0.14 1.10 -3.51
N THR A 69 0.06 1.28 -4.81
CA THR A 69 1.21 2.02 -5.35
C THR A 69 0.79 3.02 -6.42
N GLY A 70 1.72 3.85 -6.84
CA GLY A 70 1.50 4.93 -7.80
C GLY A 70 2.40 6.12 -7.50
N SER A 71 2.37 7.13 -8.34
CA SER A 71 3.13 8.37 -8.12
C SER A 71 2.46 9.25 -7.07
N ASN A 72 1.17 9.49 -7.20
CA ASN A 72 0.36 10.32 -6.31
C ASN A 72 -0.91 9.56 -5.86
N GLY A 73 -1.64 10.08 -4.86
CA GLY A 73 -2.93 9.56 -4.43
C GLY A 73 -2.90 8.36 -3.47
N LYS A 74 -1.78 7.66 -3.29
CA LYS A 74 -1.68 6.46 -2.44
C LYS A 74 -2.29 6.64 -1.04
N THR A 75 -1.85 7.67 -0.33
CA THR A 75 -2.31 7.95 1.04
C THR A 75 -3.78 8.33 1.07
N ILE A 76 -4.25 9.10 0.09
CA ILE A 76 -5.67 9.48 -0.02
C ILE A 76 -6.52 8.22 -0.23
N VAL A 77 -6.19 7.40 -1.22
CA VAL A 77 -6.91 6.15 -1.51
C VAL A 77 -6.91 5.22 -0.29
N LYS A 78 -5.78 5.10 0.42
CA LYS A 78 -5.69 4.31 1.66
C LYS A 78 -6.64 4.84 2.75
N GLU A 79 -6.63 6.15 3.02
CA GLU A 79 -7.48 6.74 4.06
C GLU A 79 -8.96 6.65 3.70
N TRP A 80 -9.31 6.88 2.44
CA TRP A 80 -10.70 6.75 1.99
C TRP A 80 -11.17 5.28 2.04
N LEU A 81 -10.36 4.32 1.61
CA LEU A 81 -10.70 2.90 1.76
C LEU A 81 -10.86 2.50 3.23
N HIS A 82 -10.01 3.03 4.12
CA HIS A 82 -10.20 2.79 5.55
C HIS A 82 -11.55 3.36 6.03
N GLN A 83 -11.90 4.60 5.65
CA GLN A 83 -13.18 5.20 6.02
C GLN A 83 -14.37 4.40 5.48
N LEU A 84 -14.29 3.96 4.23
CA LEU A 84 -15.38 3.23 3.55
C LEU A 84 -15.60 1.81 4.10
N LEU A 85 -14.53 1.14 4.55
CA LEU A 85 -14.55 -0.28 4.91
C LEU A 85 -14.52 -0.54 6.43
N SER A 86 -14.09 0.44 7.26
CA SER A 86 -13.99 0.27 8.71
C SER A 86 -15.33 0.08 9.44
N PRO A 87 -16.50 0.50 8.91
CA PRO A 87 -17.77 0.13 9.54
C PRO A 87 -18.05 -1.38 9.56
N ASP A 88 -17.47 -2.15 8.61
CA ASP A 88 -17.75 -3.57 8.45
C ASP A 88 -16.57 -4.47 8.81
N ARG A 89 -15.35 -3.93 8.98
CA ARG A 89 -14.11 -4.73 9.10
C ARG A 89 -13.10 -4.11 10.06
N VAL A 90 -12.40 -4.94 10.80
CA VAL A 90 -11.22 -4.53 11.58
C VAL A 90 -10.02 -4.39 10.63
N ILE A 91 -9.58 -3.16 10.40
CA ILE A 91 -8.57 -2.83 9.39
C ILE A 91 -7.25 -2.43 10.03
N VAL A 92 -6.17 -3.09 9.62
CA VAL A 92 -4.81 -2.65 9.85
C VAL A 92 -4.30 -1.90 8.61
N ARG A 93 -3.69 -0.74 8.79
CA ARG A 93 -3.20 0.07 7.65
C ARG A 93 -1.88 0.76 7.94
N SER A 94 -1.18 1.17 6.88
CA SER A 94 0.01 2.02 7.01
C SER A 94 -0.32 3.30 7.77
N PRO A 95 0.36 3.59 8.91
CA PRO A 95 0.20 4.87 9.59
C PRO A 95 0.79 5.98 8.70
N ARG A 96 0.07 7.09 8.56
CA ARG A 96 0.50 8.21 7.70
C ARG A 96 0.93 7.71 6.30
N SER A 97 2.11 8.15 5.81
CA SER A 97 2.70 7.73 4.53
C SER A 97 3.84 6.73 4.71
N TYR A 98 3.68 5.74 5.60
CA TYR A 98 4.69 4.71 5.84
C TYR A 98 4.73 3.70 4.68
N ASN A 99 5.39 4.10 3.58
CA ASN A 99 5.41 3.37 2.32
C ASN A 99 6.83 2.96 1.86
N SER A 100 7.87 3.24 2.67
CA SER A 100 9.28 2.98 2.36
C SER A 100 9.75 1.61 2.84
N GLN A 101 11.02 1.29 2.55
CA GLN A 101 11.69 0.07 2.99
C GLN A 101 11.73 -0.13 4.53
N ILE A 102 11.54 0.96 5.30
CA ILE A 102 11.42 0.93 6.77
C ILE A 102 9.96 1.09 7.21
N GLY A 103 9.20 1.95 6.54
CA GLY A 103 7.82 2.25 6.91
C GLY A 103 6.88 1.05 6.72
N VAL A 104 7.05 0.30 5.63
CA VAL A 104 6.22 -0.88 5.34
C VAL A 104 6.37 -1.98 6.39
N PRO A 105 7.58 -2.43 6.78
CA PRO A 105 7.70 -3.44 7.82
C PRO A 105 7.11 -3.01 9.16
N LEU A 106 7.24 -1.75 9.54
CA LEU A 106 6.61 -1.22 10.76
C LEU A 106 5.08 -1.20 10.68
N SER A 107 4.53 -1.00 9.49
CA SER A 107 3.08 -1.05 9.25
C SER A 107 2.55 -2.48 9.31
N VAL A 108 3.21 -3.40 8.62
CA VAL A 108 2.85 -4.82 8.59
C VAL A 108 2.95 -5.45 9.99
N TRP A 109 3.90 -5.01 10.82
CA TRP A 109 4.06 -5.48 12.19
C TRP A 109 2.88 -5.16 13.11
N GLN A 110 1.98 -4.25 12.72
CA GLN A 110 0.76 -3.92 13.45
C GLN A 110 -0.38 -4.94 13.23
N MET A 111 -0.23 -5.86 12.29
CA MET A 111 -1.20 -6.94 12.09
C MET A 111 -1.29 -7.82 13.34
N ASN A 112 -2.50 -8.18 13.71
CA ASN A 112 -2.79 -9.07 14.84
C ASN A 112 -3.97 -10.01 14.50
N GLU A 113 -4.35 -10.86 15.43
CA GLU A 113 -5.41 -11.86 15.27
C GLU A 113 -6.81 -11.25 15.03
N GLU A 114 -7.03 -9.99 15.40
CA GLU A 114 -8.29 -9.28 15.18
C GLU A 114 -8.38 -8.67 13.77
N SER A 115 -7.24 -8.57 13.06
CA SER A 115 -7.20 -7.95 11.74
C SER A 115 -7.94 -8.78 10.70
N GLU A 116 -8.90 -8.16 9.99
CA GLU A 116 -9.71 -8.79 8.93
C GLU A 116 -9.34 -8.29 7.53
N LEU A 117 -8.69 -7.13 7.42
CA LEU A 117 -8.22 -6.53 6.17
C LEU A 117 -6.95 -5.72 6.43
N GLY A 118 -5.96 -5.87 5.55
CA GLY A 118 -4.77 -5.02 5.52
C GLY A 118 -4.84 -3.99 4.39
N ILE A 119 -4.41 -2.73 4.62
CA ILE A 119 -4.29 -1.70 3.58
C ILE A 119 -2.91 -1.06 3.69
N PHE A 120 -2.00 -1.38 2.77
CA PHE A 120 -0.61 -0.91 2.83
C PHE A 120 -0.21 -0.16 1.57
N GLU A 121 0.52 0.95 1.78
CA GLU A 121 1.14 1.71 0.71
C GLU A 121 2.53 1.17 0.38
N ALA A 122 2.90 1.15 -0.90
CA ALA A 122 4.24 0.86 -1.37
C ALA A 122 4.77 2.02 -2.24
N GLY A 123 5.81 2.67 -1.78
CA GLY A 123 6.53 3.74 -2.47
C GLY A 123 7.94 3.31 -2.84
N ILE A 124 8.39 3.69 -4.02
CA ILE A 124 9.74 3.44 -4.52
C ILE A 124 10.35 4.71 -5.09
N SER A 125 11.64 4.81 -4.96
CA SER A 125 12.48 5.87 -5.54
C SER A 125 13.41 5.33 -6.63
N GLU A 126 13.74 4.03 -6.60
CA GLU A 126 14.72 3.38 -7.48
C GLU A 126 14.23 2.01 -7.95
N MET A 127 14.88 1.48 -9.00
CA MET A 127 14.66 0.13 -9.48
C MET A 127 15.07 -0.93 -8.44
N GLY A 128 14.28 -2.01 -8.35
CA GLY A 128 14.51 -3.13 -7.44
C GLY A 128 13.97 -2.94 -6.02
N GLU A 129 13.46 -1.75 -5.68
CA GLU A 129 12.89 -1.46 -4.36
C GLU A 129 11.50 -2.08 -4.15
N MET A 130 10.75 -2.36 -5.23
CA MET A 130 9.39 -2.89 -5.07
C MET A 130 9.37 -4.35 -4.62
N ARG A 131 10.35 -5.14 -5.03
CA ARG A 131 10.40 -6.57 -4.68
C ARG A 131 10.43 -6.85 -3.17
N PRO A 132 11.30 -6.19 -2.36
CA PRO A 132 11.23 -6.31 -0.90
C PRO A 132 9.87 -5.91 -0.32
N LEU A 133 9.25 -4.83 -0.84
CA LEU A 133 7.94 -4.37 -0.39
C LEU A 133 6.85 -5.42 -0.71
N GLN A 134 6.87 -6.00 -1.91
CA GLN A 134 5.96 -7.07 -2.31
C GLN A 134 6.07 -8.28 -1.38
N ASN A 135 7.29 -8.72 -1.04
CA ASN A 135 7.51 -9.85 -0.14
C ASN A 135 6.94 -9.61 1.26
N MET A 136 7.00 -8.37 1.76
CA MET A 136 6.47 -8.00 3.08
C MET A 136 4.96 -7.81 3.08
N ILE A 137 4.40 -7.15 2.05
CA ILE A 137 2.96 -6.85 1.98
C ILE A 137 2.16 -8.07 1.53
N LYS A 138 2.64 -8.80 0.51
CA LYS A 138 1.95 -9.92 -0.15
C LYS A 138 0.47 -9.57 -0.41
N PRO A 139 0.21 -8.54 -1.24
CA PRO A 139 -1.15 -8.09 -1.47
C PRO A 139 -1.94 -9.12 -2.27
N THR A 140 -3.24 -9.26 -1.97
CA THR A 140 -4.21 -10.03 -2.74
C THR A 140 -5.01 -9.12 -3.68
N ILE A 141 -5.08 -7.81 -3.35
CA ILE A 141 -5.73 -6.77 -4.13
C ILE A 141 -4.71 -5.69 -4.42
N GLY A 142 -4.45 -5.40 -5.69
CA GLY A 142 -3.54 -4.36 -6.14
C GLY A 142 -4.28 -3.11 -6.60
N ILE A 143 -3.82 -1.93 -6.20
CA ILE A 143 -4.33 -0.64 -6.71
C ILE A 143 -3.16 0.18 -7.24
N LEU A 144 -3.17 0.46 -8.54
CA LEU A 144 -2.27 1.41 -9.18
C LEU A 144 -2.99 2.74 -9.36
N THR A 145 -2.67 3.75 -8.55
CA THR A 145 -3.36 5.03 -8.58
C THR A 145 -3.08 5.80 -9.87
N ASN A 146 -1.84 6.14 -10.09
CA ASN A 146 -1.38 6.78 -11.32
C ASN A 146 0.12 6.65 -11.50
N ILE A 147 0.61 7.02 -12.67
CA ILE A 147 2.05 7.12 -13.00
C ILE A 147 2.32 8.54 -13.48
N GLY A 148 3.20 9.24 -12.77
CA GLY A 148 3.60 10.62 -13.08
C GLY A 148 5.09 10.87 -12.80
N GLY A 149 5.53 12.13 -12.92
CA GLY A 149 6.93 12.53 -12.88
C GLY A 149 7.65 12.43 -11.52
N ALA A 150 6.99 12.10 -10.41
CA ALA A 150 7.65 12.00 -9.11
C ALA A 150 8.81 10.97 -9.15
N HIS A 151 10.03 11.33 -8.73
CA HIS A 151 11.25 10.49 -8.78
C HIS A 151 11.59 9.97 -10.19
N GLN A 152 11.26 10.73 -11.24
CA GLN A 152 11.51 10.32 -12.62
C GLN A 152 13.01 10.26 -12.96
N GLU A 153 13.83 11.04 -12.28
CA GLU A 153 15.27 11.10 -12.43
C GLU A 153 15.98 9.75 -12.20
N ASN A 154 15.38 8.85 -11.47
CA ASN A 154 15.94 7.53 -11.13
C ASN A 154 15.42 6.39 -12.04
N PHE A 155 14.62 6.71 -13.06
CA PHE A 155 14.07 5.75 -14.03
C PHE A 155 14.31 6.22 -15.46
N PHE A 156 14.68 5.31 -16.36
CA PHE A 156 14.91 5.66 -17.77
C PHE A 156 13.63 6.11 -18.48
N SER A 157 12.47 5.61 -18.05
CA SER A 157 11.18 5.96 -18.63
C SER A 157 10.02 5.80 -17.63
N LEU A 158 8.87 6.41 -17.96
CA LEU A 158 7.62 6.19 -17.23
C LEU A 158 7.14 4.74 -17.33
N GLN A 159 7.39 4.07 -18.45
CA GLN A 159 7.06 2.67 -18.66
C GLN A 159 7.86 1.77 -17.72
N GLU A 160 9.18 1.99 -17.60
CA GLU A 160 10.03 1.23 -16.67
C GLU A 160 9.56 1.40 -15.23
N LYS A 161 9.29 2.63 -14.82
CA LYS A 161 8.75 2.94 -13.50
C LYS A 161 7.39 2.28 -13.25
N CYS A 162 6.52 2.24 -14.28
CA CYS A 162 5.24 1.55 -14.21
C CYS A 162 5.46 0.04 -14.01
N MET A 163 6.34 -0.59 -14.78
CA MET A 163 6.67 -2.01 -14.66
C MET A 163 7.23 -2.36 -13.27
N GLU A 164 8.14 -1.52 -12.74
CA GLU A 164 8.64 -1.71 -11.37
C GLU A 164 7.51 -1.66 -10.35
N LYS A 165 6.59 -0.68 -10.46
CA LYS A 165 5.43 -0.59 -9.55
C LYS A 165 4.48 -1.77 -9.69
N LEU A 166 4.23 -2.26 -10.90
CA LEU A 166 3.38 -3.43 -11.16
C LEU A 166 3.94 -4.71 -10.53
N SER A 167 5.24 -4.79 -10.25
CA SER A 167 5.84 -5.95 -9.58
C SER A 167 5.33 -6.16 -8.14
N LEU A 168 4.71 -5.13 -7.53
CA LEU A 168 3.98 -5.27 -6.26
C LEU A 168 2.83 -6.27 -6.37
N PHE A 169 2.21 -6.38 -7.54
CA PHE A 169 0.97 -7.12 -7.76
C PHE A 169 1.16 -8.54 -8.29
N LYS A 170 2.40 -9.04 -8.26
CA LYS A 170 2.79 -10.33 -8.81
C LYS A 170 1.88 -11.48 -8.39
N ASP A 171 1.46 -11.49 -7.13
CA ASP A 171 0.68 -12.57 -6.52
C ASP A 171 -0.76 -12.09 -6.16
N CYS A 172 -1.24 -10.99 -6.75
CA CYS A 172 -2.59 -10.51 -6.53
C CYS A 172 -3.65 -11.35 -7.26
N ASP A 173 -4.84 -11.45 -6.67
CA ASP A 173 -6.03 -12.00 -7.31
C ASP A 173 -6.65 -10.99 -8.28
N VAL A 174 -6.53 -9.70 -7.95
CA VAL A 174 -7.09 -8.59 -8.74
C VAL A 174 -6.17 -7.37 -8.75
N VAL A 175 -6.16 -6.66 -9.88
CA VAL A 175 -5.49 -5.36 -10.05
C VAL A 175 -6.47 -4.31 -10.54
N ILE A 176 -6.51 -3.18 -9.84
CA ILE A 176 -7.38 -2.02 -10.09
C ILE A 176 -6.53 -0.88 -10.65
N TYR A 177 -6.97 -0.25 -11.74
CA TYR A 177 -6.27 0.87 -12.35
C TYR A 177 -7.15 1.66 -13.32
N ASN A 178 -6.67 2.85 -13.75
CA ASN A 178 -7.29 3.66 -14.77
C ASN A 178 -7.06 3.05 -16.17
N GLY A 179 -8.09 2.44 -16.76
CA GLY A 179 -8.05 1.82 -18.07
C GLY A 179 -7.95 2.82 -19.25
N ASP A 180 -8.29 4.10 -19.02
CA ASP A 180 -8.15 5.15 -20.04
C ASP A 180 -6.73 5.66 -20.20
N ASN A 181 -5.82 5.30 -19.30
CA ASN A 181 -4.41 5.60 -19.41
C ASN A 181 -3.72 4.53 -20.27
N GLU A 182 -3.48 4.84 -21.54
CA GLU A 182 -2.89 3.92 -22.52
C GLU A 182 -1.52 3.37 -22.07
N MET A 183 -0.69 4.19 -21.43
CA MET A 183 0.62 3.77 -20.95
C MET A 183 0.48 2.72 -19.84
N ILE A 184 -0.42 2.94 -18.87
CA ILE A 184 -0.69 1.99 -17.79
C ILE A 184 -1.29 0.71 -18.37
N SER A 185 -2.31 0.80 -19.22
CA SER A 185 -2.96 -0.37 -19.86
C SER A 185 -1.94 -1.20 -20.66
N ASN A 186 -1.06 -0.55 -21.41
CA ASN A 186 0.03 -1.21 -22.15
C ASN A 186 1.04 -1.90 -21.20
N CYS A 187 1.37 -1.29 -20.05
CA CYS A 187 2.26 -1.89 -19.08
C CYS A 187 1.60 -3.10 -18.39
N VAL A 188 0.32 -3.00 -18.02
CA VAL A 188 -0.44 -4.13 -17.44
C VAL A 188 -0.51 -5.28 -18.43
N GLY A 189 -0.85 -5.03 -19.69
CA GLY A 189 -0.92 -6.07 -20.73
C GLY A 189 0.43 -6.72 -21.06
N LYS A 190 1.56 -6.03 -20.83
CA LYS A 190 2.91 -6.56 -20.99
C LYS A 190 3.47 -7.18 -19.71
N SER A 191 2.90 -6.84 -18.56
CA SER A 191 3.25 -7.46 -17.29
C SER A 191 2.76 -8.92 -17.32
N MET A 192 3.49 -9.84 -16.78
CA MET A 192 3.07 -11.25 -16.71
C MET A 192 2.15 -11.50 -15.49
N LEU A 193 1.32 -10.51 -15.14
CA LEU A 193 0.36 -10.64 -14.05
C LEU A 193 -0.75 -11.60 -14.45
N THR A 194 -1.09 -12.51 -13.55
CA THR A 194 -2.23 -13.45 -13.71
C THR A 194 -3.48 -12.95 -13.01
N ALA A 195 -3.39 -11.78 -12.37
CA ALA A 195 -4.48 -11.14 -11.65
C ALA A 195 -5.64 -10.78 -12.60
N ARG A 196 -6.88 -10.91 -12.10
CA ARG A 196 -8.05 -10.33 -12.78
C ARG A 196 -7.91 -8.81 -12.83
N GLU A 197 -8.20 -8.22 -13.99
CA GLU A 197 -8.22 -6.77 -14.14
C GLU A 197 -9.58 -6.18 -13.81
N ILE A 198 -9.61 -5.17 -12.95
CA ILE A 198 -10.75 -4.24 -12.79
C ILE A 198 -10.25 -2.86 -13.23
N ALA A 199 -10.14 -2.70 -14.55
CA ALA A 199 -9.87 -1.40 -15.15
C ALA A 199 -11.16 -0.59 -15.18
N TRP A 200 -11.15 0.60 -14.56
CA TRP A 200 -12.24 1.55 -14.73
C TRP A 200 -11.98 2.47 -15.92
N SER A 201 -13.03 2.85 -16.64
CA SER A 201 -12.92 3.68 -17.84
C SER A 201 -14.12 4.61 -18.00
N MET A 202 -13.87 5.83 -18.47
CA MET A 202 -14.87 6.81 -18.92
C MET A 202 -15.10 6.73 -20.43
N LYS A 203 -14.29 5.93 -21.16
CA LYS A 203 -14.28 5.91 -22.64
C LYS A 203 -14.73 4.55 -23.19
N ASP A 204 -14.33 3.47 -22.55
CA ASP A 204 -14.53 2.10 -23.03
C ASP A 204 -15.62 1.40 -22.22
N ILE A 205 -16.80 1.23 -22.85
CA ILE A 205 -17.99 0.61 -22.25
C ILE A 205 -17.80 -0.89 -21.92
N GLU A 206 -16.83 -1.54 -22.57
CA GLU A 206 -16.53 -2.96 -22.37
C GLU A 206 -15.70 -3.22 -21.12
N ARG A 207 -15.20 -2.16 -20.48
CA ARG A 207 -14.42 -2.30 -19.24
C ARG A 207 -15.31 -2.74 -18.07
N PRO A 208 -14.76 -3.56 -17.15
CA PRO A 208 -15.52 -4.09 -16.00
C PRO A 208 -16.23 -3.03 -15.15
N LEU A 209 -15.64 -1.84 -15.03
CA LEU A 209 -16.22 -0.69 -14.37
C LEU A 209 -16.26 0.48 -15.36
N TYR A 210 -17.42 0.68 -15.99
CA TYR A 210 -17.64 1.78 -16.92
C TYR A 210 -18.25 2.98 -16.21
N ILE A 211 -17.62 4.14 -16.35
CA ILE A 211 -18.09 5.42 -15.81
C ILE A 211 -18.86 6.14 -16.90
N SER A 212 -20.17 6.08 -16.83
CA SER A 212 -21.05 6.59 -17.88
C SER A 212 -21.21 8.12 -17.84
N ARG A 213 -21.02 8.74 -16.66
CA ARG A 213 -21.19 10.18 -16.50
C ARG A 213 -20.43 10.70 -15.29
N VAL A 214 -19.82 11.87 -15.44
CA VAL A 214 -19.21 12.66 -14.35
C VAL A 214 -19.76 14.08 -14.43
N GLU A 215 -20.52 14.50 -13.44
CA GLU A 215 -21.10 15.84 -13.34
C GLU A 215 -20.48 16.60 -12.18
N LYS A 216 -19.61 17.54 -12.48
CA LYS A 216 -19.07 18.50 -11.51
C LYS A 216 -20.11 19.58 -11.23
N ARG A 217 -20.43 19.80 -9.97
CA ARG A 217 -21.26 20.87 -9.47
C ARG A 217 -20.42 21.86 -8.67
N GLU A 218 -21.03 22.80 -7.97
CA GLU A 218 -20.28 23.85 -7.25
C GLU A 218 -19.38 23.29 -6.14
N ASP A 219 -19.86 22.31 -5.38
CA ASP A 219 -19.23 21.78 -4.17
C ASP A 219 -19.07 20.24 -4.15
N HIS A 220 -19.59 19.54 -5.16
CA HIS A 220 -19.55 18.09 -5.24
C HIS A 220 -19.54 17.58 -6.68
N THR A 221 -19.19 16.32 -6.85
CA THR A 221 -19.28 15.62 -8.15
C THR A 221 -20.21 14.44 -8.05
N VAL A 222 -21.14 14.33 -9.00
CA VAL A 222 -22.03 13.17 -9.18
C VAL A 222 -21.43 12.25 -10.24
N ILE A 223 -21.25 10.99 -9.89
CA ILE A 223 -20.63 9.99 -10.77
C ILE A 223 -21.61 8.83 -10.99
N SER A 224 -21.96 8.58 -12.27
CA SER A 224 -22.77 7.42 -12.67
C SER A 224 -21.86 6.36 -13.27
N TYR A 225 -22.09 5.10 -12.91
CA TYR A 225 -21.26 3.99 -13.35
C TYR A 225 -22.10 2.73 -13.61
N ARG A 226 -21.53 1.83 -14.43
CA ARG A 226 -22.01 0.48 -14.67
C ARG A 226 -20.98 -0.53 -14.19
N TYR A 227 -21.46 -1.49 -13.40
CA TYR A 227 -20.65 -2.63 -12.94
C TYR A 227 -21.54 -3.89 -12.91
N LEU A 228 -21.09 -4.98 -13.52
CA LEU A 228 -21.85 -6.24 -13.63
C LEU A 228 -23.30 -6.00 -14.15
N GLU A 229 -23.42 -5.23 -15.23
CA GLU A 229 -24.71 -4.88 -15.88
C GLU A 229 -25.68 -4.04 -15.02
N MET A 230 -25.23 -3.56 -13.85
CA MET A 230 -26.02 -2.68 -12.98
C MET A 230 -25.54 -1.25 -13.06
N ASP A 231 -26.47 -0.33 -13.36
CA ASP A 231 -26.23 1.10 -13.34
C ASP A 231 -26.46 1.66 -11.91
N ASN A 232 -25.51 2.44 -11.42
CA ASN A 232 -25.56 3.06 -10.12
C ASN A 232 -24.98 4.48 -10.17
N THR A 233 -25.19 5.24 -9.09
CA THR A 233 -24.70 6.60 -8.98
C THR A 233 -24.24 6.86 -7.54
N PHE A 234 -23.16 7.61 -7.37
CA PHE A 234 -22.70 8.11 -6.07
C PHE A 234 -22.20 9.54 -6.18
N CYS A 235 -22.04 10.20 -5.05
CA CYS A 235 -21.51 11.57 -4.96
C CYS A 235 -20.21 11.59 -4.15
N ILE A 236 -19.35 12.54 -4.48
CA ILE A 236 -18.15 12.85 -3.67
C ILE A 236 -18.11 14.35 -3.39
N PRO A 237 -17.69 14.81 -2.19
CA PRO A 237 -17.60 16.22 -1.83
C PRO A 237 -16.32 16.89 -2.40
N PHE A 238 -15.98 16.60 -3.64
CA PHE A 238 -14.80 17.08 -4.35
C PHE A 238 -15.13 17.32 -5.82
N ILE A 239 -14.42 18.29 -6.45
CA ILE A 239 -14.63 18.66 -7.86
C ILE A 239 -13.36 18.52 -8.71
N ASP A 240 -12.21 18.27 -8.10
CA ASP A 240 -10.94 18.11 -8.80
C ASP A 240 -10.75 16.70 -9.39
N ASP A 241 -10.03 16.63 -10.52
CA ASP A 241 -9.86 15.39 -11.27
C ASP A 241 -9.08 14.32 -10.46
N ALA A 242 -8.13 14.72 -9.62
CA ALA A 242 -7.36 13.78 -8.82
C ALA A 242 -8.23 13.10 -7.76
N SER A 243 -9.13 13.82 -7.11
CA SER A 243 -10.11 13.28 -6.17
C SER A 243 -11.11 12.35 -6.87
N ILE A 244 -11.55 12.71 -8.09
CA ILE A 244 -12.40 11.85 -8.91
C ILE A 244 -11.68 10.53 -9.22
N GLU A 245 -10.45 10.56 -9.74
CA GLU A 245 -9.68 9.33 -10.01
C GLU A 245 -9.45 8.48 -8.75
N ASN A 246 -9.12 9.11 -7.62
CA ASN A 246 -8.94 8.40 -6.35
C ASN A 246 -10.25 7.74 -5.90
N SER A 247 -11.39 8.40 -6.05
CA SER A 247 -12.71 7.83 -5.71
C SER A 247 -13.08 6.63 -6.58
N LEU A 248 -12.72 6.64 -7.86
CA LEU A 248 -12.95 5.52 -8.77
C LEU A 248 -12.10 4.29 -8.39
N ASN A 249 -10.87 4.48 -7.94
CA ASN A 249 -10.06 3.38 -7.39
C ASN A 249 -10.69 2.80 -6.11
N CYS A 250 -11.20 3.67 -5.22
CA CYS A 250 -11.90 3.24 -4.01
C CYS A 250 -13.21 2.50 -4.34
N LEU A 251 -14.01 3.05 -5.26
CA LEU A 251 -15.24 2.41 -5.76
C LEU A 251 -14.96 0.99 -6.26
N ALA A 252 -13.97 0.83 -7.15
CA ALA A 252 -13.60 -0.47 -7.72
C ALA A 252 -13.22 -1.49 -6.63
N ALA A 253 -12.46 -1.06 -5.62
CA ALA A 253 -12.08 -1.91 -4.50
C ALA A 253 -13.29 -2.30 -3.62
N CYS A 254 -14.19 -1.35 -3.32
CA CYS A 254 -15.42 -1.61 -2.57
C CYS A 254 -16.34 -2.60 -3.31
N LEU A 255 -16.53 -2.41 -4.62
CA LEU A 255 -17.32 -3.32 -5.46
C LEU A 255 -16.72 -4.73 -5.51
N TYR A 256 -15.39 -4.85 -5.64
CA TYR A 256 -14.71 -6.14 -5.60
C TYR A 256 -14.89 -6.84 -4.25
N LEU A 257 -14.83 -6.09 -3.15
CA LEU A 257 -15.07 -6.59 -1.80
C LEU A 257 -16.55 -6.79 -1.47
N MET A 258 -17.43 -6.64 -2.47
CA MET A 258 -18.89 -6.85 -2.39
C MET A 258 -19.58 -5.93 -1.36
N VAL A 259 -19.09 -4.70 -1.18
CA VAL A 259 -19.80 -3.69 -0.40
C VAL A 259 -21.07 -3.30 -1.19
N PRO A 260 -22.26 -3.29 -0.58
CA PRO A 260 -23.50 -2.87 -1.23
C PRO A 260 -23.42 -1.45 -1.80
N ALA A 261 -24.00 -1.23 -3.00
CA ALA A 261 -23.90 0.06 -3.70
C ALA A 261 -24.54 1.23 -2.93
N ASP A 262 -25.60 0.98 -2.20
CA ASP A 262 -26.24 1.94 -1.30
C ASP A 262 -25.31 2.38 -0.17
N GLN A 263 -24.61 1.45 0.46
CA GLN A 263 -23.61 1.75 1.48
C GLN A 263 -22.40 2.51 0.92
N ILE A 264 -21.93 2.14 -0.29
CA ILE A 264 -20.87 2.90 -0.97
C ILE A 264 -21.31 4.35 -1.16
N THR A 265 -22.54 4.55 -1.67
CA THR A 265 -23.11 5.88 -1.91
C THR A 265 -23.20 6.70 -0.62
N GLU A 266 -23.70 6.11 0.46
CA GLU A 266 -23.82 6.77 1.76
C GLU A 266 -22.44 7.17 2.33
N ARG A 267 -21.44 6.29 2.22
CA ARG A 267 -20.12 6.49 2.84
C ARG A 267 -19.19 7.38 2.02
N MET A 268 -19.46 7.58 0.73
CA MET A 268 -18.69 8.46 -0.16
C MET A 268 -19.22 9.91 -0.18
N ALA A 269 -20.44 10.15 0.25
CA ALA A 269 -21.03 11.48 0.39
C ALA A 269 -20.43 12.22 1.63
#